data_545038acc603a7f7eab0f6770c5cf610
#
_entry.id   545038acc603a7f7eab0f6770c5cf610
#
_cell.length_a   1.000
_cell.length_b   1.000
_cell.length_c   1.000
_cell.angle_alpha   90.00
_cell.angle_beta   90.00
_cell.angle_gamma   90.00
#
_symmetry.space_group_name_H-M   'P 1'
#
loop_
_entity.id
_entity.type
_entity.pdbx_description
1 polymer ?
#
loop_
_entity_poly.entity_id
_entity_poly.type
_entity_poly.pdbx_seq_one_letter_code
_entity_poly.pdbx_strand_id
1 'polypeptide(L)'
;PAYKLPPEANLMALAHYLDALTWQRDVAKLHTIFGGKNPHPNFAVGGVPCAISVHPEHKGKGKGPHYRGGEGATSLNMVGLQNVKNIIEQMRTFVDQVYVPDTLAIAGFYKDWGKQGEGVGNFMTYGDFPEKGMSDPSSYLIPSGVILNRDLSTIHPVDLNDENQIQ
;
A
#
# COMPACT_ATOMS: atom_id res chain seq x y z
N PRO A 1 0.10 -3.56 -36.38
CA PRO A 1 -0.23 -4.51 -35.34
C PRO A 1 -0.37 -3.80 -34.00
N ALA A 2 -1.28 -4.27 -33.14
CA ALA A 2 -1.52 -3.67 -31.83
C ALA A 2 -0.32 -3.87 -30.87
N TYR A 3 0.43 -4.97 -31.09
CA TYR A 3 1.61 -5.28 -30.30
C TYR A 3 2.85 -4.59 -30.84
N LYS A 4 3.47 -3.77 -29.98
CA LYS A 4 4.67 -2.99 -30.31
C LYS A 4 5.93 -3.46 -29.56
N LEU A 5 5.75 -4.29 -28.53
CA LEU A 5 6.85 -4.75 -27.70
C LEU A 5 7.68 -5.80 -28.45
N PRO A 6 9.03 -5.70 -28.46
CA PRO A 6 9.90 -6.74 -29.01
C PRO A 6 9.69 -8.10 -28.31
N PRO A 7 9.86 -9.23 -29.02
CA PRO A 7 9.64 -10.56 -28.44
C PRO A 7 10.45 -10.81 -27.16
N GLU A 8 11.70 -10.39 -27.11
CA GLU A 8 12.59 -10.58 -25.96
C GLU A 8 12.11 -9.78 -24.75
N ALA A 9 11.70 -8.52 -24.97
CA ALA A 9 11.16 -7.67 -23.92
C ALA A 9 9.80 -8.22 -23.42
N ASN A 10 8.98 -8.76 -24.32
CA ASN A 10 7.72 -9.40 -23.94
C ASN A 10 7.95 -10.66 -23.10
N LEU A 11 8.94 -11.48 -23.45
CA LEU A 11 9.31 -12.67 -22.67
C LEU A 11 9.83 -12.29 -21.28
N MET A 12 10.66 -11.27 -21.19
CA MET A 12 11.16 -10.75 -19.92
C MET A 12 10.02 -10.22 -19.05
N ALA A 13 9.13 -9.40 -19.62
CA ALA A 13 7.97 -8.87 -18.90
C ALA A 13 7.03 -9.99 -18.39
N LEU A 14 6.86 -11.06 -19.17
CA LEU A 14 6.11 -12.24 -18.74
C LEU A 14 6.78 -12.96 -17.57
N ALA A 15 8.10 -13.13 -17.61
CA ALA A 15 8.84 -13.74 -16.50
C ALA A 15 8.69 -12.92 -15.21
N HIS A 16 8.89 -11.61 -15.28
CA HIS A 16 8.70 -10.71 -14.13
C HIS A 16 7.25 -10.68 -13.64
N TYR A 17 6.27 -10.80 -14.53
CA TYR A 17 4.86 -10.94 -14.13
C TYR A 17 4.62 -12.22 -13.32
N LEU A 18 5.19 -13.35 -13.73
CA LEU A 18 5.08 -14.61 -12.99
C LEU A 18 5.76 -14.51 -11.61
N ASP A 19 6.91 -13.85 -11.54
CA ASP A 19 7.57 -13.56 -10.26
C ASP A 19 6.69 -12.67 -9.36
N ALA A 20 6.02 -11.68 -9.95
CA ALA A 20 5.11 -10.80 -9.21
C ALA A 20 3.92 -11.55 -8.59
N LEU A 21 3.42 -12.62 -9.21
CA LEU A 21 2.35 -13.45 -8.63
C LEU A 21 2.80 -14.13 -7.33
N THR A 22 4.02 -14.63 -7.28
CA THR A 22 4.61 -15.19 -6.05
C THR A 22 4.76 -14.11 -4.98
N TRP A 23 5.21 -12.96 -5.36
CA TRP A 23 5.40 -11.78 -4.55
C TRP A 23 4.11 -11.27 -3.90
N GLN A 24 3.03 -11.14 -4.67
CA GLN A 24 1.72 -10.74 -4.18
C GLN A 24 1.24 -11.63 -3.04
N ARG A 25 1.46 -12.94 -3.14
CA ARG A 25 1.13 -13.89 -2.09
C ARG A 25 1.88 -13.59 -0.78
N ASP A 26 3.16 -13.23 -0.87
CA ASP A 26 3.97 -12.96 0.31
C ASP A 26 3.62 -11.62 0.95
N VAL A 27 3.35 -10.59 0.14
CA VAL A 27 2.89 -9.29 0.61
C VAL A 27 1.49 -9.38 1.25
N ALA A 28 0.60 -10.20 0.72
CA ALA A 28 -0.73 -10.42 1.29
C ALA A 28 -0.71 -10.95 2.73
N LYS A 29 0.39 -11.55 3.16
CA LYS A 29 0.60 -11.95 4.57
C LYS A 29 0.54 -10.77 5.53
N LEU A 30 0.91 -9.56 5.09
CA LEU A 30 0.81 -8.35 5.90
C LEU A 30 -0.63 -8.06 6.31
N HIS A 31 -1.60 -8.27 5.41
CA HIS A 31 -3.03 -8.13 5.75
C HIS A 31 -3.44 -9.09 6.86
N THR A 32 -2.95 -10.31 6.82
CA THR A 32 -3.23 -11.31 7.85
C THR A 32 -2.55 -11.00 9.18
N ILE A 33 -1.31 -10.48 9.14
CA ILE A 33 -0.57 -10.09 10.34
C ILE A 33 -1.29 -8.95 11.07
N PHE A 34 -1.68 -7.90 10.35
CA PHE A 34 -2.27 -6.71 10.95
C PHE A 34 -3.78 -6.78 11.12
N GLY A 35 -4.48 -7.47 10.23
CA GLY A 35 -5.93 -7.49 10.18
C GLY A 35 -6.58 -8.87 10.35
N GLY A 36 -5.78 -9.91 10.62
CA GLY A 36 -6.25 -11.27 10.90
C GLY A 36 -6.70 -12.07 9.70
N LYS A 37 -6.89 -11.46 8.55
CA LYS A 37 -7.33 -12.13 7.30
C LYS A 37 -6.94 -11.35 6.05
N ASN A 38 -6.96 -12.04 4.92
CA ASN A 38 -6.86 -11.50 3.58
C ASN A 38 -7.92 -12.18 2.69
N PRO A 39 -8.72 -11.46 1.89
CA PRO A 39 -8.85 -10.02 1.81
C PRO A 39 -9.70 -9.43 2.94
N HIS A 40 -9.89 -8.12 2.91
CA HIS A 40 -10.70 -7.33 3.84
C HIS A 40 -10.24 -7.46 5.31
N PRO A 41 -9.04 -6.95 5.62
CA PRO A 41 -8.53 -6.95 6.99
C PRO A 41 -9.45 -6.18 7.95
N ASN A 42 -9.57 -6.64 9.18
CA ASN A 42 -10.57 -6.15 10.13
C ASN A 42 -10.22 -4.79 10.79
N PHE A 43 -9.02 -4.26 10.60
CA PHE A 43 -8.61 -3.00 11.25
C PHE A 43 -9.27 -1.74 10.69
N ALA A 44 -9.83 -1.80 9.47
CA ALA A 44 -10.39 -0.64 8.79
C ALA A 44 -11.87 -0.36 9.13
N VAL A 45 -12.62 -1.33 9.66
CA VAL A 45 -14.08 -1.22 9.90
C VAL A 45 -14.42 -1.73 11.29
N GLY A 46 -14.21 -0.89 12.30
CA GLY A 46 -14.53 -1.24 13.69
C GLY A 46 -13.75 -2.44 14.26
N GLY A 47 -12.71 -2.87 13.56
CA GLY A 47 -11.80 -3.90 14.03
C GLY A 47 -10.81 -3.36 15.06
N VAL A 48 -10.24 -4.26 15.84
CA VAL A 48 -9.19 -3.89 16.80
C VAL A 48 -7.85 -3.94 16.07
N PRO A 49 -7.04 -2.86 16.08
CA PRO A 49 -5.70 -2.88 15.53
C PRO A 49 -4.85 -3.97 16.16
N CYS A 50 -3.93 -4.55 15.39
CA CYS A 50 -2.99 -5.51 15.92
C CYS A 50 -2.15 -4.87 17.02
N ALA A 51 -2.16 -5.46 18.21
CA ALA A 51 -1.32 -4.99 19.30
C ALA A 51 0.15 -5.28 18.98
N ILE A 52 1.02 -4.29 19.21
CA ILE A 52 2.46 -4.43 19.06
C ILE A 52 3.09 -4.51 20.45
N SER A 53 3.77 -5.61 20.75
CA SER A 53 4.50 -5.78 22.00
C SER A 53 5.97 -6.03 21.72
N VAL A 54 6.79 -5.03 22.03
CA VAL A 54 8.24 -5.11 21.90
C VAL A 54 8.92 -5.75 23.11
N HIS A 55 8.17 -6.02 24.17
CA HIS A 55 8.69 -6.63 25.39
C HIS A 55 8.70 -8.16 25.29
N PRO A 56 9.87 -8.81 25.45
CA PRO A 56 9.97 -10.28 25.38
C PRO A 56 9.23 -10.99 26.51
N GLU A 57 8.83 -10.28 27.55
CA GLU A 57 8.24 -10.85 28.77
C GLU A 57 6.70 -10.95 28.75
N HIS A 58 6.03 -10.45 27.72
CA HIS A 58 4.58 -10.65 27.58
C HIS A 58 4.27 -12.10 27.14
N LYS A 59 4.67 -13.03 28.00
CA LYS A 59 4.12 -14.38 28.00
C LYS A 59 2.68 -14.26 28.51
N GLY A 60 1.74 -14.13 27.60
CA GLY A 60 0.34 -14.11 27.98
C GLY A 60 0.02 -15.31 28.88
N LYS A 61 -0.50 -15.05 30.06
CA LYS A 61 -0.92 -16.09 31.03
C LYS A 61 -2.32 -16.59 30.69
N GLY A 62 -2.54 -17.09 29.47
CA GLY A 62 -3.81 -17.70 29.11
C GLY A 62 -3.85 -19.17 29.59
N LYS A 63 -4.95 -19.56 30.23
CA LYS A 63 -5.23 -20.94 30.59
C LYS A 63 -6.37 -21.44 29.68
N GLY A 64 -6.06 -22.20 28.66
CA GLY A 64 -7.08 -22.83 27.82
C GLY A 64 -6.48 -23.87 26.88
N PRO A 65 -7.26 -24.85 26.42
CA PRO A 65 -6.77 -25.94 25.58
C PRO A 65 -6.25 -25.51 24.21
N HIS A 66 -6.55 -24.28 23.78
CA HIS A 66 -6.04 -23.71 22.52
C HIS A 66 -4.89 -22.72 22.73
N TYR A 67 -4.46 -22.53 23.97
CA TYR A 67 -3.37 -21.65 24.31
C TYR A 67 -2.03 -22.37 24.09
N ARG A 68 -1.43 -22.19 22.94
CA ARG A 68 -0.04 -22.58 22.67
C ARG A 68 0.87 -21.57 23.35
N GLY A 69 1.36 -21.96 24.53
CA GLY A 69 2.03 -21.10 25.47
C GLY A 69 3.15 -20.27 24.89
N GLY A 70 3.21 -19.03 25.32
CA GLY A 70 4.40 -18.19 25.33
C GLY A 70 4.46 -17.05 24.34
N GLU A 71 3.76 -17.11 23.24
CA GLU A 71 3.70 -15.98 22.31
C GLU A 71 2.26 -15.49 22.27
N GLY A 72 2.03 -14.26 22.70
CA GLY A 72 0.69 -13.68 22.67
C GLY A 72 0.13 -13.78 21.26
N ALA A 73 -0.81 -14.70 21.07
CA ALA A 73 -1.39 -15.04 19.77
C ALA A 73 -2.10 -13.82 19.08
N THR A 74 -2.13 -12.69 19.74
CA THR A 74 -2.84 -11.48 19.33
C THR A 74 -1.93 -10.24 19.22
N SER A 75 -0.63 -10.37 19.51
CA SER A 75 0.30 -9.24 19.42
C SER A 75 1.47 -9.52 18.49
N LEU A 76 1.83 -8.50 17.72
CA LEU A 76 3.02 -8.51 16.90
C LEU A 76 4.25 -8.30 17.80
N ASN A 77 5.11 -9.30 17.90
CA ASN A 77 6.37 -9.22 18.64
C ASN A 77 7.54 -8.73 17.76
N MET A 78 8.73 -8.61 18.33
CA MET A 78 9.92 -8.15 17.60
C MET A 78 10.28 -9.02 16.38
N VAL A 79 10.07 -10.33 16.47
CA VAL A 79 10.32 -11.25 15.36
C VAL A 79 9.30 -11.00 14.23
N GLY A 80 8.04 -10.83 14.59
CA GLY A 80 6.98 -10.47 13.64
C GLY A 80 7.25 -9.12 12.98
N LEU A 81 7.67 -8.10 13.73
CA LEU A 81 8.06 -6.80 13.18
C LEU A 81 9.23 -6.90 12.21
N GLN A 82 10.24 -7.71 12.54
CA GLN A 82 11.36 -7.94 11.63
C GLN A 82 10.91 -8.64 10.35
N ASN A 83 9.98 -9.60 10.45
CA ASN A 83 9.40 -10.26 9.27
C ASN A 83 8.61 -9.28 8.39
N VAL A 84 7.81 -8.40 9.00
CA VAL A 84 7.11 -7.33 8.29
C VAL A 84 8.10 -6.44 7.54
N LYS A 85 9.14 -6.01 8.24
CA LYS A 85 10.19 -5.17 7.65
C LYS A 85 10.86 -5.87 6.45
N ASN A 86 11.22 -7.13 6.60
CA ASN A 86 11.85 -7.91 5.53
C ASN A 86 10.93 -8.03 4.31
N ILE A 87 9.63 -8.29 4.51
CA ILE A 87 8.65 -8.36 3.40
C ILE A 87 8.57 -7.01 2.69
N ILE A 88 8.51 -5.90 3.42
CA ILE A 88 8.45 -4.55 2.85
C ILE A 88 9.73 -4.21 2.07
N GLU A 89 10.90 -4.49 2.64
CA GLU A 89 12.19 -4.22 1.98
C GLU A 89 12.36 -5.03 0.69
N GLN A 90 11.99 -6.27 0.72
CA GLN A 90 12.00 -7.12 -0.47
C GLN A 90 11.01 -6.61 -1.53
N MET A 91 9.77 -6.28 -1.15
CA MET A 91 8.79 -5.71 -2.06
C MET A 91 9.28 -4.41 -2.69
N ARG A 92 9.83 -3.53 -1.88
CA ARG A 92 10.39 -2.27 -2.36
C ARG A 92 11.49 -2.52 -3.39
N THR A 93 12.40 -3.45 -3.13
CA THR A 93 13.45 -3.83 -4.07
C THR A 93 12.87 -4.31 -5.40
N PHE A 94 11.87 -5.17 -5.37
CA PHE A 94 11.21 -5.64 -6.59
C PHE A 94 10.52 -4.50 -7.35
N VAL A 95 9.80 -3.63 -6.64
CA VAL A 95 9.14 -2.47 -7.26
C VAL A 95 10.16 -1.54 -7.90
N ASP A 96 11.19 -1.16 -7.17
CA ASP A 96 12.18 -0.17 -7.63
C ASP A 96 13.06 -0.71 -8.76
N GLN A 97 13.42 -2.00 -8.74
CA GLN A 97 14.38 -2.58 -9.67
C GLN A 97 13.75 -3.33 -10.84
N VAL A 98 12.50 -3.75 -10.73
CA VAL A 98 11.82 -4.55 -11.77
C VAL A 98 10.54 -3.86 -12.23
N TYR A 99 9.57 -3.67 -11.34
CA TYR A 99 8.23 -3.21 -11.73
C TYR A 99 8.22 -1.81 -12.34
N VAL A 100 8.91 -0.86 -11.74
CA VAL A 100 8.96 0.52 -12.25
C VAL A 100 9.75 0.59 -13.57
N PRO A 101 10.96 0.02 -13.70
CA PRO A 101 11.69 -0.03 -14.96
C PRO A 101 10.89 -0.71 -16.09
N ASP A 102 10.27 -1.85 -15.83
CA ASP A 102 9.44 -2.55 -16.81
C ASP A 102 8.25 -1.69 -17.26
N THR A 103 7.56 -1.07 -16.31
CA THR A 103 6.42 -0.21 -16.60
C THR A 103 6.84 0.97 -17.49
N LEU A 104 7.95 1.62 -17.19
CA LEU A 104 8.46 2.75 -17.99
C LEU A 104 8.90 2.29 -19.38
N ALA A 105 9.58 1.15 -19.47
CA ALA A 105 10.01 0.57 -20.74
C ALA A 105 8.79 0.24 -21.62
N ILE A 106 7.81 -0.49 -21.08
CA ILE A 106 6.59 -0.86 -21.79
C ILE A 106 5.81 0.40 -22.20
N ALA A 107 5.62 1.36 -21.30
CA ALA A 107 4.94 2.62 -21.60
C ALA A 107 5.63 3.40 -22.74
N GLY A 108 6.95 3.29 -22.84
CA GLY A 108 7.73 3.87 -23.94
C GLY A 108 7.29 3.38 -25.32
N PHE A 109 6.90 2.12 -25.47
CA PHE A 109 6.39 1.54 -26.71
C PHE A 109 4.93 1.89 -26.99
N TYR A 110 4.15 2.21 -25.97
CA TYR A 110 2.70 2.44 -26.04
C TYR A 110 2.27 3.86 -25.65
N LYS A 111 3.11 4.86 -25.92
CA LYS A 111 2.84 6.28 -25.56
C LYS A 111 1.48 6.78 -26.04
N ASP A 112 1.07 6.35 -27.23
CA ASP A 112 -0.21 6.75 -27.83
C ASP A 112 -1.41 6.26 -27.00
N TRP A 113 -1.25 5.14 -26.27
CA TRP A 113 -2.31 4.59 -25.44
C TRP A 113 -2.54 5.40 -24.16
N GLY A 114 -1.53 6.17 -23.73
CA GLY A 114 -1.66 7.06 -22.58
C GLY A 114 -2.75 8.13 -22.70
N LYS A 115 -3.25 8.34 -23.93
CA LYS A 115 -4.39 9.22 -24.20
C LYS A 115 -5.74 8.54 -24.08
N GLN A 116 -5.76 7.21 -24.06
CA GLN A 116 -7.01 6.43 -23.93
C GLN A 116 -7.44 6.39 -22.47
N GLY A 117 -8.71 6.71 -22.22
CA GLY A 117 -9.23 6.75 -20.85
C GLY A 117 -8.76 7.97 -20.04
N GLU A 118 -8.29 8.99 -20.71
CA GLU A 118 -7.89 10.25 -20.08
C GLU A 118 -9.09 10.90 -19.38
N GLY A 119 -9.00 11.09 -18.07
CA GLY A 119 -10.05 11.72 -17.28
C GLY A 119 -10.08 13.25 -17.44
N VAL A 120 -10.94 13.89 -16.65
CA VAL A 120 -11.15 15.36 -16.69
C VAL A 120 -9.92 16.19 -16.29
N GLY A 121 -8.89 15.54 -15.75
CA GLY A 121 -7.65 16.23 -15.37
C GLY A 121 -7.71 16.96 -14.03
N ASN A 122 -8.76 16.72 -13.25
CA ASN A 122 -8.88 17.22 -11.89
C ASN A 122 -8.66 16.07 -10.90
N PHE A 123 -7.95 16.35 -9.83
CA PHE A 123 -7.61 15.37 -8.81
C PHE A 123 -7.99 15.93 -7.45
N MET A 124 -8.52 15.08 -6.57
CA MET A 124 -8.85 15.44 -5.20
C MET A 124 -8.35 14.39 -4.24
N THR A 125 -7.85 14.83 -3.09
CA THR A 125 -7.52 13.98 -1.96
C THR A 125 -8.07 14.55 -0.68
N TYR A 126 -8.52 13.67 0.24
CA TYR A 126 -8.96 14.06 1.58
C TYR A 126 -7.81 14.17 2.57
N GLY A 127 -6.60 13.85 2.14
CA GLY A 127 -5.43 13.71 2.99
C GLY A 127 -5.28 12.30 3.55
N ASP A 128 -4.04 11.81 3.62
CA ASP A 128 -3.74 10.48 4.14
C ASP A 128 -2.32 10.38 4.70
N PHE A 129 -2.06 9.29 5.43
CA PHE A 129 -0.79 9.00 6.08
C PHE A 129 -0.34 10.09 7.04
N PRO A 130 -1.04 10.28 8.17
CA PRO A 130 -0.67 11.26 9.19
C PRO A 130 0.63 10.86 9.89
N GLU A 131 1.68 11.68 9.77
CA GLU A 131 2.98 11.41 10.41
C GLU A 131 2.99 11.71 11.92
N LYS A 132 2.17 12.68 12.35
CA LYS A 132 2.10 13.11 13.75
C LYS A 132 0.78 12.79 14.44
N GLY A 133 -0.19 12.23 13.70
CA GLY A 133 -1.50 11.89 14.18
C GLY A 133 -2.63 12.54 13.39
N MET A 134 -3.82 11.98 13.50
CA MET A 134 -4.99 12.38 12.70
C MET A 134 -5.50 13.81 13.01
N SER A 135 -5.12 14.38 14.14
CA SER A 135 -5.51 15.74 14.55
C SER A 135 -4.65 16.85 13.95
N ASP A 136 -3.58 16.51 13.25
CA ASP A 136 -2.70 17.47 12.59
C ASP A 136 -2.67 17.24 11.07
N PRO A 137 -3.62 17.82 10.31
CA PRO A 137 -3.67 17.69 8.86
C PRO A 137 -2.43 18.21 8.13
N SER A 138 -1.66 19.12 8.76
CA SER A 138 -0.42 19.63 8.18
C SER A 138 0.71 18.60 8.13
N SER A 139 0.56 17.50 8.89
CA SER A 139 1.53 16.41 8.96
C SER A 139 1.22 15.27 8.00
N TYR A 140 0.19 15.40 7.16
CA TYR A 140 -0.19 14.34 6.24
C TYR A 140 0.81 14.26 5.08
N LEU A 141 1.33 13.06 4.82
CA LEU A 141 2.22 12.81 3.69
C LEU A 141 1.54 13.12 2.35
N ILE A 142 0.26 12.80 2.24
CA ILE A 142 -0.60 13.24 1.14
C ILE A 142 -1.52 14.33 1.69
N PRO A 143 -1.29 15.61 1.34
CA PRO A 143 -2.14 16.70 1.82
C PRO A 143 -3.54 16.62 1.23
N SER A 144 -4.54 17.14 1.96
CA SER A 144 -5.88 17.33 1.40
C SER A 144 -5.90 18.50 0.42
N GLY A 145 -6.73 18.39 -0.61
CA GLY A 145 -6.90 19.47 -1.58
C GLY A 145 -7.28 18.99 -2.97
N VAL A 146 -7.41 19.96 -3.87
CA VAL A 146 -7.80 19.75 -5.26
C VAL A 146 -6.72 20.30 -6.18
N ILE A 147 -6.38 19.54 -7.20
CA ILE A 147 -5.55 19.98 -8.33
C ILE A 147 -6.48 20.08 -9.54
N LEU A 148 -6.52 21.25 -10.16
CA LEU A 148 -7.38 21.53 -11.31
C LEU A 148 -6.56 21.57 -12.60
N ASN A 149 -7.16 21.10 -13.69
CA ASN A 149 -6.59 21.21 -15.03
C ASN A 149 -5.16 20.63 -15.17
N ARG A 150 -4.81 19.63 -14.36
CA ARG A 150 -3.46 19.02 -14.29
C ARG A 150 -2.35 19.98 -13.89
N ASP A 151 -2.66 21.09 -13.28
CA ASP A 151 -1.63 21.96 -12.72
C ASP A 151 -1.09 21.36 -11.42
N LEU A 152 -0.13 20.46 -11.54
CA LEU A 152 0.51 19.79 -10.42
C LEU A 152 1.33 20.73 -9.53
N SER A 153 1.52 21.98 -9.96
CA SER A 153 2.25 22.99 -9.17
C SER A 153 1.38 23.67 -8.12
N THR A 154 0.06 23.57 -8.25
CA THR A 154 -0.89 24.29 -7.40
C THR A 154 -1.88 23.32 -6.76
N ILE A 155 -1.84 23.23 -5.43
CA ILE A 155 -2.83 22.49 -4.63
C ILE A 155 -3.78 23.52 -4.03
N HIS A 156 -5.07 23.45 -4.39
CA HIS A 156 -6.12 24.26 -3.81
C HIS A 156 -6.61 23.57 -2.53
N PRO A 157 -6.44 24.17 -1.35
CA PRO A 157 -6.97 23.59 -0.12
C PRO A 157 -8.50 23.55 -0.16
N VAL A 158 -9.08 22.50 0.39
CA VAL A 158 -10.54 22.35 0.52
C VAL A 158 -10.86 22.18 1.99
N ASP A 159 -11.75 23.03 2.51
CA ASP A 159 -12.32 22.83 3.85
C ASP A 159 -13.50 21.85 3.73
N LEU A 160 -13.31 20.64 4.23
CA LEU A 160 -14.32 19.59 4.20
C LEU A 160 -15.50 19.86 5.16
N ASN A 161 -15.41 20.89 6.00
CA ASN A 161 -16.50 21.31 6.86
C ASN A 161 -17.36 22.43 6.23
N ASP A 162 -16.93 23.00 5.11
CA ASP A 162 -17.67 24.01 4.36
C ASP A 162 -18.41 23.34 3.19
N GLU A 163 -19.72 23.16 3.36
CA GLU A 163 -20.59 22.55 2.36
C GLU A 163 -20.53 23.24 0.99
N ASN A 164 -20.21 24.53 0.95
CA ASN A 164 -20.12 25.29 -0.30
C ASN A 164 -18.86 24.94 -1.13
N GLN A 165 -17.86 24.31 -0.51
CA GLN A 165 -16.64 23.85 -1.19
C GLN A 165 -16.75 22.43 -1.72
N ILE A 166 -17.83 21.70 -1.39
CA ILE A 166 -18.02 20.29 -1.71
C ILE A 166 -19.07 20.07 -2.81
N GLN A 167 -19.71 21.14 -3.29
CA GLN A 167 -20.75 21.09 -4.34
C GLN A 167 -20.18 20.97 -5.75
#